data_b4fb28f15862c4860713374c39b27f73
#
_entry.id   b4fb28f15862c4860713374c39b27f73
#
_cell.length_a   1.000
_cell.length_b   1.000
_cell.length_c   1.000
_cell.angle_alpha   90.00
_cell.angle_beta   90.00
_cell.angle_gamma   90.00
#
_symmetry.space_group_name_H-M   'P 1'
#
loop_
_entity.id
_entity.type
_entity.pdbx_description
1 polymer ?
#
loop_
_entity_poly.entity_id
_entity_poly.type
_entity_poly.pdbx_seq_one_letter_code
_entity_poly.pdbx_strand_id
1 'polypeptide(L)'
;MEEAVTKKNRFLSNLTAGNSVHSDAALKELEHLEFPNRKTEDWRYTRVASLINKHLRESAVLPETENFNIPQLQSYKIVFSNGNLIRNDVANNNRVTIKNLETSDLLLNSQASLDEIFTTINTAFTHGGVYIHLDKNTILDKPIEIIHLIDGQNTFAQIRKLIVLEQGAEAQIVEGYYASEK
;
A
#
# COMPACT_ATOMS: atom_id res chain seq x y z
N MET A 1 27.27 -7.52 -10.74
CA MET A 1 26.04 -7.38 -11.56
C MET A 1 25.19 -8.65 -11.50
N GLU A 2 25.68 -9.81 -11.85
CA GLU A 2 24.94 -11.09 -11.83
C GLU A 2 24.35 -11.46 -10.45
N GLU A 3 25.06 -11.23 -9.35
CA GLU A 3 24.58 -11.50 -7.99
C GLU A 3 23.41 -10.56 -7.56
N ALA A 4 23.42 -9.29 -7.99
CA ALA A 4 22.36 -8.33 -7.68
C ALA A 4 21.07 -8.68 -8.44
N VAL A 5 21.18 -9.03 -9.70
CA VAL A 5 20.05 -9.49 -10.55
C VAL A 5 19.45 -10.76 -9.94
N THR A 6 20.27 -11.70 -9.49
CA THR A 6 19.82 -12.95 -8.85
C THR A 6 19.04 -12.67 -7.55
N LYS A 7 19.49 -11.72 -6.72
CA LYS A 7 18.80 -11.33 -5.48
C LYS A 7 17.45 -10.65 -5.76
N LYS A 8 17.40 -9.74 -6.73
CA LYS A 8 16.17 -9.09 -7.17
C LYS A 8 15.15 -10.12 -7.66
N ASN A 9 15.55 -10.98 -8.58
CA ASN A 9 14.68 -11.99 -9.14
C ASN A 9 14.14 -12.94 -8.06
N ARG A 10 14.98 -13.35 -7.11
CA ARG A 10 14.55 -14.18 -5.97
C ARG A 10 13.55 -13.46 -5.06
N PHE A 11 13.73 -12.15 -4.82
CA PHE A 11 12.79 -11.36 -4.02
C PHE A 11 11.43 -11.27 -4.70
N LEU A 12 11.40 -11.04 -6.02
CA LEU A 12 10.17 -10.85 -6.78
C LEU A 12 9.47 -12.16 -7.17
N SER A 13 10.18 -13.29 -7.22
CA SER A 13 9.67 -14.57 -7.73
C SER A 13 8.50 -15.18 -6.95
N ASN A 14 8.29 -14.75 -5.72
CA ASN A 14 7.20 -15.24 -4.86
C ASN A 14 6.01 -14.27 -4.81
N LEU A 15 6.03 -13.23 -5.61
CA LEU A 15 5.00 -12.21 -5.65
C LEU A 15 4.13 -12.39 -6.90
N THR A 16 2.85 -12.19 -6.74
CA THR A 16 1.89 -12.23 -7.86
C THR A 16 1.75 -10.82 -8.44
N ALA A 17 1.89 -10.70 -9.74
CA ALA A 17 1.71 -9.43 -10.43
C ALA A 17 0.24 -8.96 -10.39
N GLY A 18 0.04 -7.67 -10.29
CA GLY A 18 -1.28 -7.06 -10.43
C GLY A 18 -1.83 -7.20 -11.86
N ASN A 19 -3.14 -7.17 -12.00
CA ASN A 19 -3.84 -7.34 -13.27
C ASN A 19 -4.17 -6.00 -13.94
N SER A 20 -3.17 -5.17 -14.21
CA SER A 20 -3.39 -3.91 -14.88
C SER A 20 -2.31 -3.59 -15.90
N VAL A 21 -2.65 -2.75 -16.88
CA VAL A 21 -1.67 -2.23 -17.86
C VAL A 21 -0.49 -1.53 -17.18
N HIS A 22 -0.72 -0.93 -16.01
CA HIS A 22 0.33 -0.29 -15.22
C HIS A 22 1.23 -1.31 -14.53
N SER A 23 0.68 -2.43 -14.08
CA SER A 23 1.46 -3.55 -13.54
C SER A 23 2.42 -4.08 -14.59
N ASP A 24 1.94 -4.27 -15.82
CA ASP A 24 2.77 -4.74 -16.94
C ASP A 24 3.89 -3.74 -17.29
N ALA A 25 3.59 -2.46 -17.31
CA ALA A 25 4.58 -1.41 -17.53
C ALA A 25 5.63 -1.37 -16.40
N ALA A 26 5.19 -1.47 -15.16
CA ALA A 26 6.06 -1.48 -14.00
C ALA A 26 6.95 -2.74 -13.95
N LEU A 27 6.44 -3.91 -14.35
CA LEU A 27 7.24 -5.13 -14.44
C LEU A 27 8.38 -4.99 -15.44
N LYS A 28 8.13 -4.36 -16.60
CA LYS A 28 9.18 -4.07 -17.58
C LYS A 28 10.22 -3.10 -17.04
N GLU A 29 9.79 -2.06 -16.34
CA GLU A 29 10.72 -1.09 -15.75
C GLU A 29 11.57 -1.72 -14.64
N LEU A 30 11.01 -2.65 -13.85
CA LEU A 30 11.76 -3.40 -12.83
C LEU A 30 12.96 -4.17 -13.40
N GLU A 31 12.99 -4.51 -14.68
CA GLU A 31 14.15 -5.17 -15.30
C GLU A 31 15.39 -4.28 -15.23
N HIS A 32 15.20 -2.96 -15.34
CA HIS A 32 16.27 -1.95 -15.40
C HIS A 32 16.63 -1.35 -14.04
N LEU A 33 15.75 -1.44 -13.05
CA LEU A 33 15.97 -0.89 -11.72
C LEU A 33 16.74 -1.85 -10.81
N GLU A 34 17.59 -1.31 -9.95
CA GLU A 34 18.32 -2.06 -8.94
C GLU A 34 17.96 -1.61 -7.54
N PHE A 35 18.05 -2.54 -6.57
CA PHE A 35 17.88 -2.16 -5.17
C PHE A 35 18.96 -1.22 -4.71
N PRO A 36 18.62 -0.19 -3.92
CA PRO A 36 19.58 0.75 -3.40
C PRO A 36 20.56 0.06 -2.45
N ASN A 37 21.76 0.59 -2.43
CA ASN A 37 22.83 0.14 -1.56
C ASN A 37 23.39 1.32 -0.75
N ARG A 38 24.40 1.07 0.09
CA ARG A 38 25.00 2.11 0.95
C ARG A 38 25.65 3.29 0.20
N LYS A 39 25.88 3.15 -1.10
CA LYS A 39 26.46 4.22 -1.94
C LYS A 39 25.36 5.07 -2.58
N THR A 40 24.11 4.62 -2.55
CA THR A 40 22.94 5.38 -3.01
C THR A 40 22.63 6.46 -1.96
N GLU A 41 22.74 7.73 -2.32
CA GLU A 41 22.73 8.86 -1.39
C GLU A 41 21.46 8.90 -0.53
N ASP A 42 20.28 8.82 -1.13
CA ASP A 42 18.99 8.86 -0.44
C ASP A 42 18.76 7.69 0.52
N TRP A 43 19.47 6.58 0.31
CA TRP A 43 19.37 5.34 1.09
C TRP A 43 20.54 5.11 2.04
N ARG A 44 21.43 6.07 2.18
CA ARG A 44 22.68 5.95 2.95
C ARG A 44 22.47 5.46 4.38
N TYR A 45 21.38 5.88 5.01
CA TYR A 45 21.05 5.55 6.40
C TYR A 45 20.00 4.45 6.53
N THR A 46 19.44 3.94 5.42
CA THR A 46 18.40 2.91 5.41
C THR A 46 18.95 1.59 4.84
N ARG A 47 18.92 0.54 5.68
CA ARG A 47 19.44 -0.77 5.31
C ARG A 47 18.36 -1.65 4.70
N VAL A 48 18.24 -1.64 3.38
CA VAL A 48 17.26 -2.48 2.65
C VAL A 48 17.72 -3.93 2.47
N ALA A 49 19.01 -4.22 2.61
CA ALA A 49 19.55 -5.56 2.39
C ALA A 49 18.93 -6.65 3.28
N SER A 50 18.53 -6.30 4.51
CA SER A 50 17.83 -7.23 5.42
C SER A 50 16.43 -7.60 4.93
N LEU A 51 15.75 -6.69 4.25
CA LEU A 51 14.45 -6.92 3.64
C LEU A 51 14.58 -7.78 2.38
N ILE A 52 15.49 -7.41 1.48
CA ILE A 52 15.69 -8.08 0.18
C ILE A 52 16.12 -9.54 0.35
N ASN A 53 16.81 -9.86 1.43
CA ASN A 53 17.26 -11.23 1.71
C ASN A 53 16.18 -12.12 2.35
N LYS A 54 15.03 -11.57 2.71
CA LYS A 54 13.89 -12.36 3.20
C LYS A 54 13.16 -13.04 2.05
N HIS A 55 12.66 -14.24 2.30
CA HIS A 55 11.71 -14.90 1.42
C HIS A 55 10.31 -14.37 1.75
N LEU A 56 9.96 -13.24 1.17
CA LEU A 56 8.64 -12.66 1.35
C LEU A 56 7.61 -13.43 0.51
N ARG A 57 6.38 -13.48 1.00
CA ARG A 57 5.26 -14.13 0.34
C ARG A 57 3.97 -13.37 0.61
N GLU A 58 3.03 -13.46 -0.28
CA GLU A 58 1.65 -13.05 -0.03
C GLU A 58 1.01 -14.02 0.97
N SER A 59 0.17 -13.53 1.84
CA SER A 59 -0.56 -14.33 2.81
C SER A 59 -2.05 -14.06 2.70
N ALA A 60 -2.82 -15.14 2.60
CA ALA A 60 -4.28 -15.08 2.61
C ALA A 60 -4.87 -15.14 4.03
N VAL A 61 -4.04 -15.35 5.04
CA VAL A 61 -4.51 -15.42 6.43
C VAL A 61 -5.01 -14.04 6.86
N LEU A 62 -6.29 -13.99 7.20
CA LEU A 62 -6.93 -12.78 7.70
C LEU A 62 -6.89 -12.82 9.23
N PRO A 63 -6.21 -11.88 9.90
CA PRO A 63 -6.21 -11.81 11.35
C PRO A 63 -7.60 -11.43 11.88
N GLU A 64 -7.90 -11.83 13.10
CA GLU A 64 -9.07 -11.35 13.81
C GLU A 64 -8.99 -9.83 14.02
N THR A 65 -10.07 -9.12 13.70
CA THR A 65 -10.07 -7.65 13.56
C THR A 65 -10.48 -6.90 14.82
N GLU A 66 -10.81 -7.59 15.91
CA GLU A 66 -11.60 -6.98 16.99
C GLU A 66 -10.88 -6.00 17.91
N ASN A 67 -9.55 -5.98 17.97
CA ASN A 67 -8.81 -5.25 18.99
C ASN A 67 -7.84 -4.17 18.50
N PHE A 68 -7.83 -3.86 17.20
CA PHE A 68 -6.90 -2.88 16.67
C PHE A 68 -7.59 -1.51 16.54
N ASN A 69 -7.31 -0.64 17.48
CA ASN A 69 -7.76 0.75 17.47
C ASN A 69 -6.89 1.60 18.36
N ILE A 70 -6.83 2.87 18.07
CA ILE A 70 -6.25 3.84 18.98
C ILE A 70 -7.24 4.05 20.12
N PRO A 71 -6.85 3.80 21.39
CA PRO A 71 -7.74 3.96 22.54
C PRO A 71 -8.37 5.35 22.56
N GLN A 72 -9.69 5.42 22.79
CA GLN A 72 -10.47 6.66 22.88
C GLN A 72 -10.61 7.48 21.58
N LEU A 73 -10.01 7.07 20.48
CA LEU A 73 -10.22 7.73 19.19
C LEU A 73 -11.56 7.30 18.58
N GLN A 74 -12.46 8.27 18.41
CA GLN A 74 -13.66 8.07 17.60
C GLN A 74 -13.31 8.36 16.14
N SER A 75 -13.31 7.34 15.30
CA SER A 75 -12.87 7.42 13.93
C SER A 75 -13.78 6.62 12.98
N TYR A 76 -13.71 6.94 11.70
CA TYR A 76 -14.18 6.08 10.62
C TYR A 76 -13.06 5.11 10.25
N LYS A 77 -13.32 3.81 10.33
CA LYS A 77 -12.29 2.80 10.13
C LYS A 77 -12.27 2.27 8.71
N ILE A 78 -11.07 2.19 8.17
CA ILE A 78 -10.74 1.46 6.95
C ILE A 78 -9.69 0.44 7.36
N VAL A 79 -9.98 -0.86 7.23
CA VAL A 79 -9.10 -1.92 7.71
C VAL A 79 -8.62 -2.77 6.54
N PHE A 80 -7.31 -2.87 6.43
CA PHE A 80 -6.64 -3.81 5.53
C PHE A 80 -6.06 -4.97 6.33
N SER A 81 -6.22 -6.18 5.82
CA SER A 81 -5.56 -7.38 6.34
C SER A 81 -4.72 -8.02 5.24
N ASN A 82 -3.43 -8.14 5.48
CA ASN A 82 -2.46 -8.66 4.51
C ASN A 82 -2.62 -8.07 3.09
N GLY A 83 -2.93 -6.77 3.02
CA GLY A 83 -3.13 -6.06 1.76
C GLY A 83 -4.56 -6.01 1.24
N ASN A 84 -5.49 -6.77 1.81
CA ASN A 84 -6.88 -6.83 1.39
C ASN A 84 -7.76 -5.89 2.23
N LEU A 85 -8.62 -5.12 1.59
CA LEU A 85 -9.61 -4.30 2.28
C LEU A 85 -10.70 -5.21 2.87
N ILE A 86 -10.82 -5.24 4.20
CA ILE A 86 -11.78 -6.09 4.92
C ILE A 86 -12.88 -5.31 5.63
N ARG A 87 -12.69 -4.01 5.85
CA ARG A 87 -13.68 -3.15 6.53
C ARG A 87 -13.59 -1.71 6.02
N ASN A 88 -14.73 -1.11 5.83
CA ASN A 88 -14.88 0.31 5.54
C ASN A 88 -16.14 0.85 6.26
N ASP A 89 -15.93 1.62 7.32
CA ASP A 89 -17.02 2.22 8.11
C ASP A 89 -17.50 3.56 7.55
N VAL A 90 -16.79 4.12 6.57
CA VAL A 90 -17.22 5.40 6.00
C VAL A 90 -18.42 5.16 5.09
N ALA A 91 -19.56 5.59 5.54
CA ALA A 91 -20.76 5.56 4.69
C ALA A 91 -20.53 6.46 3.47
N ASN A 92 -20.58 5.88 2.29
CA ASN A 92 -20.65 6.66 1.07
C ASN A 92 -21.89 7.54 1.11
N ASN A 93 -21.71 8.82 0.97
CA ASN A 93 -22.78 9.79 0.85
C ASN A 93 -22.51 10.67 -0.38
N ASN A 94 -23.40 11.63 -0.65
CA ASN A 94 -23.27 12.49 -1.82
C ASN A 94 -22.00 13.37 -1.83
N ARG A 95 -21.18 13.35 -0.80
CA ARG A 95 -19.99 14.21 -0.66
C ARG A 95 -18.71 13.44 -0.32
N VAL A 96 -18.84 12.19 0.10
CA VAL A 96 -17.69 11.34 0.45
C VAL A 96 -17.81 10.04 -0.31
N THR A 97 -16.82 9.74 -1.12
CA THR A 97 -16.74 8.50 -1.89
C THR A 97 -15.53 7.71 -1.45
N ILE A 98 -15.75 6.46 -1.05
CA ILE A 98 -14.66 5.50 -0.79
C ILE A 98 -14.90 4.27 -1.64
N LYS A 99 -13.88 3.90 -2.42
CA LYS A 99 -13.91 2.76 -3.34
C LYS A 99 -12.66 1.91 -3.19
N ASN A 100 -12.81 0.61 -3.46
CA ASN A 100 -11.66 -0.23 -3.68
C ASN A 100 -10.95 0.18 -4.98
N LEU A 101 -9.61 0.19 -4.98
CA LEU A 101 -8.79 0.52 -6.14
C LEU A 101 -8.52 -0.65 -7.09
N GLU A 102 -8.97 -1.88 -6.76
CA GLU A 102 -8.63 -3.09 -7.54
C GLU A 102 -8.93 -3.00 -9.04
N THR A 103 -9.96 -2.25 -9.41
CA THR A 103 -10.47 -2.19 -10.78
C THR A 103 -10.59 -0.78 -11.33
N SER A 104 -10.11 0.24 -10.61
CA SER A 104 -10.37 1.61 -11.02
C SER A 104 -9.23 2.20 -11.85
N ASP A 105 -9.59 2.85 -12.96
CA ASP A 105 -8.70 3.69 -13.77
C ASP A 105 -8.10 4.88 -13.00
N LEU A 106 -8.44 5.02 -11.71
CA LEU A 106 -7.96 6.08 -10.82
C LEU A 106 -6.46 5.94 -10.49
N LEU A 107 -5.90 4.74 -10.60
CA LEU A 107 -4.46 4.54 -10.55
C LEU A 107 -3.73 5.22 -11.72
N LEU A 108 -4.42 5.44 -12.84
CA LEU A 108 -3.89 6.08 -14.05
C LEU A 108 -3.43 7.51 -13.83
N ASN A 109 -4.12 8.24 -12.96
CA ASN A 109 -3.87 9.66 -12.71
C ASN A 109 -2.88 9.90 -11.56
N SER A 110 -2.51 8.86 -10.81
CA SER A 110 -1.44 9.00 -9.84
C SER A 110 -0.11 8.97 -10.59
N GLN A 111 0.55 10.10 -10.71
CA GLN A 111 1.91 10.24 -11.26
C GLN A 111 2.94 9.59 -10.32
N ALA A 112 2.78 8.30 -10.05
CA ALA A 112 3.82 7.56 -9.37
C ALA A 112 4.98 7.42 -10.36
N SER A 113 6.08 8.07 -10.07
CA SER A 113 7.30 7.91 -10.84
C SER A 113 7.77 6.46 -10.78
N LEU A 114 8.04 5.85 -11.93
CA LEU A 114 8.57 4.49 -12.03
C LEU A 114 10.11 4.46 -12.03
N ASP A 115 10.76 5.56 -11.68
CA ASP A 115 12.22 5.65 -11.58
C ASP A 115 12.78 5.21 -10.22
N GLU A 116 11.90 4.88 -9.27
CA GLU A 116 12.26 4.39 -7.94
C GLU A 116 11.74 2.96 -7.72
N ILE A 117 12.65 2.05 -7.34
CA ILE A 117 12.37 0.61 -7.32
C ILE A 117 11.20 0.21 -6.41
N PHE A 118 11.04 0.81 -5.22
CA PHE A 118 9.96 0.42 -4.30
C PHE A 118 8.60 0.94 -4.76
N THR A 119 8.56 2.10 -5.38
CA THR A 119 7.36 2.64 -6.04
C THR A 119 6.95 1.76 -7.22
N THR A 120 7.94 1.32 -8.00
CA THR A 120 7.73 0.42 -9.14
C THR A 120 7.28 -0.96 -8.68
N ILE A 121 7.86 -1.52 -7.60
CA ILE A 121 7.38 -2.76 -6.96
C ILE A 121 5.94 -2.61 -6.49
N ASN A 122 5.60 -1.52 -5.80
CA ASN A 122 4.23 -1.27 -5.39
C ASN A 122 3.27 -1.23 -6.60
N THR A 123 3.65 -0.59 -7.69
CA THR A 123 2.82 -0.52 -8.91
C THR A 123 2.67 -1.90 -9.58
N ALA A 124 3.74 -2.69 -9.62
CA ALA A 124 3.75 -4.01 -10.25
C ALA A 124 2.93 -5.06 -9.49
N PHE A 125 2.96 -5.02 -8.15
CA PHE A 125 2.44 -6.09 -7.30
C PHE A 125 1.29 -5.65 -6.39
N THR A 126 0.71 -4.47 -6.57
CA THR A 126 -0.48 -4.09 -5.82
C THR A 126 -1.71 -4.82 -6.35
N HIS A 127 -2.48 -5.44 -5.45
CA HIS A 127 -3.74 -6.10 -5.76
C HIS A 127 -4.95 -5.31 -5.27
N GLY A 128 -4.72 -4.26 -4.52
CA GLY A 128 -5.79 -3.50 -3.93
C GLY A 128 -5.35 -2.19 -3.31
N GLY A 129 -6.34 -1.49 -2.83
CA GLY A 129 -6.12 -0.21 -2.19
C GLY A 129 -7.41 0.51 -1.89
N VAL A 130 -7.31 1.79 -1.60
CA VAL A 130 -8.48 2.61 -1.35
C VAL A 130 -8.36 3.94 -2.08
N TYR A 131 -9.46 4.34 -2.70
CA TYR A 131 -9.71 5.68 -3.17
C TYR A 131 -10.63 6.40 -2.19
N ILE A 132 -10.18 7.52 -1.68
CA ILE A 132 -10.93 8.40 -0.78
C ILE A 132 -11.08 9.74 -1.48
N HIS A 133 -12.31 10.18 -1.70
CA HIS A 133 -12.60 11.46 -2.34
C HIS A 133 -13.60 12.25 -1.51
N LEU A 134 -13.26 13.49 -1.23
CA LEU A 134 -14.12 14.46 -0.58
C LEU A 134 -14.43 15.59 -1.55
N ASP A 135 -15.71 15.82 -1.79
CA ASP A 135 -16.19 16.91 -2.62
C ASP A 135 -15.89 18.27 -1.99
N LYS A 136 -15.98 19.30 -2.81
CA LYS A 136 -15.75 20.69 -2.42
C LYS A 136 -16.49 21.09 -1.13
N ASN A 137 -15.75 21.74 -0.22
CA ASN A 137 -16.23 22.25 1.07
C ASN A 137 -16.81 21.15 1.98
N THR A 138 -16.38 19.92 1.85
CA THR A 138 -16.73 18.82 2.76
C THR A 138 -15.75 18.78 3.92
N ILE A 139 -16.25 18.83 5.14
CA ILE A 139 -15.45 18.70 6.37
C ILE A 139 -15.91 17.44 7.09
N LEU A 140 -15.01 16.51 7.33
CA LEU A 140 -15.30 15.32 8.12
C LEU A 140 -15.32 15.65 9.61
N ASP A 141 -16.35 15.17 10.31
CA ASP A 141 -16.53 15.35 11.75
C ASP A 141 -15.63 14.46 12.60
N LYS A 142 -15.08 13.40 12.00
CA LYS A 142 -14.17 12.44 12.65
C LYS A 142 -13.02 12.11 11.71
N PRO A 143 -11.84 11.74 12.26
CA PRO A 143 -10.73 11.26 11.44
C PRO A 143 -11.08 9.94 10.75
N ILE A 144 -10.44 9.70 9.62
CA ILE A 144 -10.37 8.39 8.98
C ILE A 144 -9.16 7.66 9.57
N GLU A 145 -9.38 6.53 10.20
CA GLU A 145 -8.35 5.65 10.73
C GLU A 145 -8.12 4.49 9.76
N ILE A 146 -6.96 4.49 9.10
CA ILE A 146 -6.54 3.41 8.19
C ILE A 146 -5.69 2.43 8.99
N ILE A 147 -6.16 1.22 9.15
CA ILE A 147 -5.53 0.17 9.95
C ILE A 147 -4.96 -0.90 9.00
N HIS A 148 -3.67 -1.17 9.13
CA HIS A 148 -3.00 -2.25 8.41
C HIS A 148 -2.67 -3.38 9.39
N LEU A 149 -3.29 -4.52 9.17
CA LEU A 149 -3.05 -5.74 9.92
C LEU A 149 -2.18 -6.67 9.09
N ILE A 150 -1.03 -7.04 9.62
CA ILE A 150 -0.12 -7.99 8.98
C ILE A 150 -0.02 -9.23 9.86
N ASP A 151 -0.43 -10.35 9.32
CA ASP A 151 -0.34 -11.65 9.98
C ASP A 151 0.48 -12.63 9.13
N GLY A 152 1.18 -13.51 9.83
CA GLY A 152 2.07 -14.47 9.21
C GLY A 152 3.53 -14.01 9.08
N GLN A 153 4.41 -14.99 9.05
CA GLN A 153 5.85 -14.74 8.91
C GLN A 153 6.20 -14.40 7.46
N ASN A 154 7.02 -13.37 7.29
CA ASN A 154 7.51 -12.89 5.99
C ASN A 154 6.37 -12.49 5.02
N THR A 155 5.27 -12.00 5.55
CA THR A 155 4.15 -11.51 4.74
C THR A 155 4.55 -10.25 3.99
N PHE A 156 4.20 -10.21 2.71
CA PHE A 156 4.36 -9.07 1.83
C PHE A 156 2.98 -8.57 1.42
N ALA A 157 2.69 -7.32 1.77
CA ALA A 157 1.43 -6.67 1.43
C ALA A 157 1.72 -5.35 0.72
N GLN A 158 1.14 -5.16 -0.45
CA GLN A 158 1.26 -3.94 -1.24
C GLN A 158 -0.11 -3.30 -1.37
N ILE A 159 -0.24 -2.11 -0.83
CA ILE A 159 -1.49 -1.35 -0.82
C ILE A 159 -1.23 0.01 -1.43
N ARG A 160 -2.15 0.50 -2.24
CA ARG A 160 -2.13 1.86 -2.75
C ARG A 160 -3.30 2.66 -2.20
N LYS A 161 -3.03 3.89 -1.79
CA LYS A 161 -4.04 4.82 -1.30
C LYS A 161 -4.01 6.06 -2.17
N LEU A 162 -5.17 6.44 -2.68
CA LEU A 162 -5.35 7.71 -3.39
C LEU A 162 -6.38 8.54 -2.64
N ILE A 163 -5.95 9.67 -2.13
CA ILE A 163 -6.76 10.58 -1.34
C ILE A 163 -6.87 11.89 -2.10
N VAL A 164 -8.09 12.25 -2.45
CA VAL A 164 -8.42 13.47 -3.20
C VAL A 164 -9.33 14.34 -2.36
N LEU A 165 -8.86 15.52 -2.04
CA LEU A 165 -9.64 16.56 -1.37
C LEU A 165 -9.87 17.69 -2.36
N GLU A 166 -11.13 17.97 -2.67
CA GLU A 166 -11.46 19.12 -3.49
C GLU A 166 -11.30 20.44 -2.72
N GLN A 167 -11.44 21.56 -3.40
CA GLN A 167 -11.27 22.89 -2.82
C GLN A 167 -12.11 23.09 -1.57
N GLY A 168 -11.46 23.45 -0.45
CA GLY A 168 -12.11 23.68 0.83
C GLY A 168 -12.59 22.41 1.55
N ALA A 169 -12.21 21.23 1.07
CA ALA A 169 -12.45 19.99 1.81
C ALA A 169 -11.39 19.77 2.89
N GLU A 170 -11.80 19.22 4.03
CA GLU A 170 -10.93 18.94 5.18
C GLU A 170 -11.16 17.52 5.69
N ALA A 171 -10.07 16.79 5.92
CA ALA A 171 -10.06 15.49 6.56
C ALA A 171 -8.80 15.31 7.42
N GLN A 172 -8.94 14.60 8.53
CA GLN A 172 -7.82 14.09 9.30
C GLN A 172 -7.66 12.60 9.00
N ILE A 173 -6.44 12.15 8.73
CA ILE A 173 -6.15 10.76 8.44
C ILE A 173 -5.09 10.28 9.43
N VAL A 174 -5.39 9.17 10.10
CA VAL A 174 -4.50 8.49 11.02
C VAL A 174 -4.24 7.11 10.45
N GLU A 175 -2.98 6.72 10.34
CA GLU A 175 -2.59 5.44 9.78
C GLU A 175 -1.80 4.62 10.80
N GLY A 176 -2.26 3.40 11.05
CA GLY A 176 -1.66 2.47 12.00
C GLY A 176 -1.27 1.14 11.37
N TYR A 177 -0.10 0.61 11.74
CA TYR A 177 0.42 -0.68 11.28
C TYR A 177 0.56 -1.60 12.48
N TYR A 178 -0.09 -2.75 12.41
CA TYR A 178 -0.13 -3.74 13.48
C TYR A 178 0.30 -5.10 12.91
N ALA A 179 1.15 -5.79 13.65
CA ALA A 179 1.55 -7.15 13.33
C ALA A 179 1.06 -8.09 14.43
N SER A 180 0.56 -9.27 14.05
CA SER A 180 0.30 -10.31 15.03
C SER A 180 1.63 -10.88 15.53
N GLU A 181 1.82 -10.92 16.83
CA GLU A 181 2.95 -11.63 17.45
C GLU A 181 2.65 -13.13 17.40
N LYS A 182 3.38 -13.86 16.59
CA LYS A 182 3.51 -15.33 16.69
C LYS A 182 4.96 -15.74 16.56
#